data_9b00c943aa578e51b67e2e6c5dc1c226
#
_entry.id   9b00c943aa578e51b67e2e6c5dc1c226
#
_cell.length_a   1.000
_cell.length_b   1.000
_cell.length_c   1.000
_cell.angle_alpha   90.00
_cell.angle_beta   90.00
_cell.angle_gamma   90.00
#
_symmetry.space_group_name_H-M   'P 1'
#
loop_
_entity.id
_entity.type
_entity.pdbx_description
1 polymer ?
#
loop_
_entity_poly.entity_id
_entity_poly.type
_entity_poly.pdbx_seq_one_letter_code
_entity_poly.pdbx_strand_id
1 'polypeptide(L)'
;NYPYFSFDCQDKIYWGGTVMYYNIQLAAYMGCNPIYLIGVDLNYFIPSSAKVNGIIVTSTEEDNNHFDSRWFGPGKKWHLPETDRMQQCFTKAFFELEKKNIDLFNAGIDSKLKVIPKVSLD
;
A
#
# COMPACT_ATOMS: atom_id res chain seq x y z
N ASN A 1 17.07 -8.23 -8.24
CA ASN A 1 17.28 -6.95 -7.56
C ASN A 1 16.00 -6.48 -6.87
N TYR A 2 16.10 -6.24 -5.58
CA TYR A 2 14.99 -5.68 -4.79
C TYR A 2 14.67 -4.24 -5.22
N PRO A 3 13.38 -3.83 -5.31
CA PRO A 3 12.19 -4.68 -5.11
C PRO A 3 11.94 -5.67 -6.25
N TYR A 4 11.20 -6.74 -5.92
CA TYR A 4 10.79 -7.76 -6.88
C TYR A 4 9.30 -7.66 -7.18
N PHE A 5 8.90 -8.07 -8.39
CA PHE A 5 7.51 -8.13 -8.81
C PHE A 5 7.27 -9.44 -9.58
N SER A 6 6.17 -10.13 -9.30
CA SER A 6 5.81 -11.39 -9.96
C SER A 6 4.59 -11.24 -10.85
N PHE A 7 4.67 -11.79 -12.06
CA PHE A 7 3.53 -11.98 -12.96
C PHE A 7 2.96 -13.40 -12.90
N ASP A 8 3.61 -14.31 -12.17
CA ASP A 8 3.15 -15.68 -11.97
C ASP A 8 2.96 -15.97 -10.48
N CYS A 9 1.75 -15.69 -9.99
CA CYS A 9 1.42 -15.86 -8.58
C CYS A 9 1.20 -17.33 -8.17
N GLN A 10 1.20 -18.25 -9.13
CA GLN A 10 1.25 -19.70 -8.80
C GLN A 10 2.64 -20.12 -8.34
N ASP A 11 3.67 -19.53 -8.94
CA ASP A 11 5.05 -19.80 -8.55
C ASP A 11 5.42 -19.03 -7.29
N LYS A 12 5.26 -17.71 -7.32
CA LYS A 12 5.64 -16.85 -6.20
C LYS A 12 4.93 -15.51 -6.23
N ILE A 13 4.88 -14.87 -5.07
CA ILE A 13 4.44 -13.50 -4.90
C ILE A 13 5.39 -12.80 -3.93
N TYR A 14 5.67 -11.54 -4.13
CA TYR A 14 6.66 -10.81 -3.34
C TYR A 14 6.02 -9.83 -2.37
N TRP A 15 6.58 -9.76 -1.17
CA TRP A 15 6.20 -8.77 -0.16
C TRP A 15 6.78 -7.40 -0.52
N GLY A 16 5.97 -6.37 -0.40
CA GLY A 16 6.34 -4.98 -0.70
C GLY A 16 6.06 -3.98 0.42
N GLY A 17 6.00 -4.44 1.66
CA GLY A 17 5.71 -3.58 2.81
C GLY A 17 4.23 -3.34 3.05
N THR A 18 3.36 -3.75 2.15
CA THR A 18 1.91 -3.60 2.27
C THR A 18 1.19 -4.73 1.51
N VAL A 19 0.03 -5.14 2.02
CA VAL A 19 -0.81 -6.13 1.35
C VAL A 19 -1.27 -5.65 -0.05
N MET A 20 -1.34 -4.35 -0.27
CA MET A 20 -1.71 -3.80 -1.57
C MET A 20 -0.72 -4.21 -2.67
N TYR A 21 0.55 -4.38 -2.33
CA TYR A 21 1.55 -4.87 -3.29
C TYR A 21 1.24 -6.30 -3.77
N TYR A 22 0.76 -7.16 -2.87
CA TYR A 22 0.22 -8.48 -3.26
C TYR A 22 -0.98 -8.33 -4.20
N ASN A 23 -1.90 -7.43 -3.87
CA ASN A 23 -3.12 -7.23 -4.66
C ASN A 23 -2.81 -6.78 -6.09
N ILE A 24 -1.82 -5.93 -6.29
CA ILE A 24 -1.38 -5.51 -7.63
C ILE A 24 -0.84 -6.70 -8.43
N GLN A 25 0.01 -7.53 -7.82
CA GLN A 25 0.55 -8.72 -8.47
C GLN A 25 -0.57 -9.71 -8.84
N LEU A 26 -1.51 -9.94 -7.92
CA LEU A 26 -2.67 -10.79 -8.17
C LEU A 26 -3.55 -10.25 -9.29
N ALA A 27 -3.84 -8.96 -9.30
CA ALA A 27 -4.65 -8.33 -10.34
C ALA A 27 -4.01 -8.49 -11.72
N ALA A 28 -2.70 -8.25 -11.82
CA ALA A 28 -1.96 -8.45 -13.06
C ALA A 28 -1.98 -9.93 -13.50
N TYR A 29 -1.79 -10.85 -12.57
CA TYR A 29 -1.85 -12.30 -12.82
C TYR A 29 -3.22 -12.73 -13.33
N MET A 30 -4.30 -12.16 -12.79
CA MET A 30 -5.68 -12.45 -13.23
C MET A 30 -6.04 -11.78 -14.56
N GLY A 31 -5.16 -10.98 -15.15
CA GLY A 31 -5.39 -10.32 -16.42
C GLY A 31 -6.14 -9.00 -16.34
N CYS A 32 -6.22 -8.38 -15.16
CA CYS A 32 -6.85 -7.08 -15.00
C CYS A 32 -6.04 -5.97 -15.71
N ASN A 33 -6.71 -5.16 -16.50
CA ASN A 33 -6.15 -3.98 -17.17
C ASN A 33 -7.30 -3.06 -17.63
N PRO A 34 -7.36 -1.80 -17.22
CA PRO A 34 -6.47 -1.14 -16.25
C PRO A 34 -6.71 -1.57 -14.79
N ILE A 35 -5.77 -1.20 -13.91
CA ILE A 35 -5.86 -1.42 -12.46
C ILE A 35 -5.95 -0.05 -11.78
N TYR A 36 -6.96 0.13 -10.94
CA TYR A 36 -7.17 1.36 -10.17
C TYR A 36 -6.97 1.09 -8.68
N LEU A 37 -6.12 1.88 -8.03
CA LEU A 37 -5.90 1.81 -6.58
C LEU A 37 -6.78 2.83 -5.87
N ILE A 38 -7.50 2.39 -4.84
CA ILE A 38 -8.31 3.24 -3.96
C ILE A 38 -7.88 2.97 -2.52
N GLY A 39 -7.76 4.03 -1.72
CA GLY A 39 -7.42 3.89 -0.31
C GLY A 39 -5.94 3.57 -0.03
N VAL A 40 -5.06 3.83 -1.00
CA VAL A 40 -3.61 3.71 -0.82
C VAL A 40 -3.06 5.11 -0.58
N ASP A 41 -3.13 5.57 0.65
CA ASP A 41 -2.92 6.97 0.96
C ASP A 41 -1.48 7.30 1.39
N LEU A 42 -0.80 6.39 2.09
CA LEU A 42 0.56 6.53 2.63
C LEU A 42 0.72 7.75 3.56
N ASN A 43 -0.36 8.22 4.16
CA ASN A 43 -0.41 9.38 5.04
C ASN A 43 -0.77 8.97 6.47
N TYR A 44 -0.03 8.02 7.03
CA TYR A 44 -0.27 7.51 8.36
C TYR A 44 -0.06 8.58 9.42
N PHE A 45 -1.00 8.66 10.37
CA PHE A 45 -0.91 9.49 11.56
C PHE A 45 -0.66 8.62 12.77
N ILE A 46 0.41 8.93 13.52
CA ILE A 46 0.74 8.26 14.79
C ILE A 46 0.51 9.30 15.89
N PRO A 47 -0.52 9.12 16.76
CA PRO A 47 -0.76 10.03 17.86
C PRO A 47 0.46 10.13 18.77
N SER A 48 0.74 11.34 19.30
CA SER A 48 1.85 11.56 20.24
C SER A 48 1.71 10.73 21.54
N SER A 49 0.48 10.36 21.89
CA SER A 49 0.17 9.50 23.03
C SER A 49 0.46 8.02 22.78
N ALA A 50 0.63 7.59 21.53
CA ALA A 50 0.91 6.20 21.19
C ALA A 50 2.29 5.76 21.70
N LYS A 51 2.36 4.52 22.19
CA LYS A 51 3.62 3.93 22.64
C LYS A 51 4.32 3.24 21.48
N VAL A 52 5.53 3.67 21.17
CA VAL A 52 6.34 3.11 20.09
C VAL A 52 7.50 2.32 20.69
N ASN A 53 7.64 1.05 20.29
CA ASN A 53 8.73 0.18 20.69
C ASN A 53 9.32 -0.50 19.45
N GLY A 54 10.43 0.02 18.93
CA GLY A 54 11.00 -0.42 17.67
C GLY A 54 10.04 -0.15 16.50
N ILE A 55 9.61 -1.22 15.82
CA ILE A 55 8.64 -1.15 14.71
C ILE A 55 7.20 -1.37 15.15
N ILE A 56 6.96 -1.59 16.46
CA ILE A 56 5.62 -1.85 17.01
C ILE A 56 5.07 -0.58 17.63
N VAL A 57 3.87 -0.21 17.21
CA VAL A 57 3.09 0.90 17.77
C VAL A 57 1.96 0.32 18.59
N THR A 58 1.81 0.81 19.83
CA THR A 58 0.63 0.50 20.67
C THR A 58 -0.25 1.73 20.74
N SER A 59 -1.46 1.62 20.23
CA SER A 59 -2.43 2.72 20.23
C SER A 59 -2.96 3.00 21.64
N THR A 60 -3.13 4.28 21.96
CA THR A 60 -3.71 4.75 23.23
C THR A 60 -5.02 5.50 23.02
N GLU A 61 -5.36 5.80 21.79
CA GLU A 61 -6.60 6.48 21.39
C GLU A 61 -7.19 5.84 20.13
N GLU A 62 -8.34 6.32 19.65
CA GLU A 62 -9.01 5.78 18.48
C GLU A 62 -8.16 5.92 17.22
N ASP A 63 -8.37 4.99 16.28
CA ASP A 63 -7.63 4.95 15.02
C ASP A 63 -8.14 6.03 14.06
N ASN A 64 -7.25 6.93 13.68
CA ASN A 64 -7.52 7.99 12.71
C ASN A 64 -7.07 7.63 11.28
N ASN A 65 -6.48 6.45 11.08
CA ASN A 65 -5.93 6.03 9.79
C ASN A 65 -6.90 5.16 8.97
N HIS A 66 -7.90 4.54 9.62
CA HIS A 66 -8.87 3.67 8.98
C HIS A 66 -10.28 4.23 9.13
N PHE A 67 -11.19 3.82 8.26
CA PHE A 67 -12.58 4.29 8.29
C PHE A 67 -13.33 3.83 9.56
N ASP A 68 -12.92 2.73 10.18
CA ASP A 68 -13.43 2.29 11.49
C ASP A 68 -12.38 2.61 12.56
N SER A 69 -12.69 3.56 13.42
CA SER A 69 -11.79 4.04 14.47
C SER A 69 -11.36 2.95 15.47
N ARG A 70 -12.08 1.83 15.51
CA ARG A 70 -11.78 0.69 16.38
C ARG A 70 -10.73 -0.25 15.82
N TRP A 71 -10.37 -0.13 14.55
CA TRP A 71 -9.48 -1.07 13.86
C TRP A 71 -8.13 -1.23 14.57
N PHE A 72 -7.47 -0.12 14.84
CA PHE A 72 -6.28 -0.04 15.69
C PHE A 72 -6.51 0.89 16.88
N GLY A 73 -7.65 0.74 17.56
CA GLY A 73 -8.02 1.54 18.71
C GLY A 73 -7.18 1.25 19.96
N PRO A 74 -7.55 1.82 21.11
CA PRO A 74 -6.77 1.72 22.34
C PRO A 74 -6.38 0.28 22.71
N GLY A 75 -5.09 0.07 23.04
CA GLY A 75 -4.52 -1.22 23.39
C GLY A 75 -4.16 -2.12 22.21
N LYS A 76 -4.54 -1.77 20.99
CA LYS A 76 -4.13 -2.51 19.79
C LYS A 76 -2.70 -2.20 19.42
N LYS A 77 -2.01 -3.20 18.89
CA LYS A 77 -0.63 -3.10 18.43
C LYS A 77 -0.56 -3.24 16.92
N TRP A 78 0.29 -2.47 16.29
CA TRP A 78 0.52 -2.52 14.86
C TRP A 78 1.96 -2.14 14.51
N HIS A 79 2.40 -2.47 13.29
CA HIS A 79 3.75 -2.16 12.84
C HIS A 79 3.81 -0.75 12.25
N LEU A 80 4.93 -0.07 12.49
CA LEU A 80 5.22 1.21 11.83
C LEU A 80 5.22 1.01 10.32
N PRO A 81 4.49 1.86 9.56
CA PRO A 81 4.53 1.79 8.10
C PRO A 81 5.91 2.19 7.56
N GLU A 82 6.50 1.36 6.71
CA GLU A 82 7.74 1.67 6.00
C GLU A 82 7.40 2.35 4.67
N THR A 83 6.98 3.62 4.73
CA THR A 83 6.44 4.34 3.57
C THR A 83 7.44 4.48 2.42
N ASP A 84 8.73 4.68 2.71
CA ASP A 84 9.77 4.75 1.67
C ASP A 84 9.93 3.43 0.94
N ARG A 85 9.93 2.32 1.68
CA ARG A 85 9.95 0.98 1.11
C ARG A 85 8.71 0.70 0.27
N MET A 86 7.55 1.09 0.77
CA MET A 86 6.30 0.95 0.02
C MET A 86 6.34 1.73 -1.29
N GLN A 87 6.83 2.97 -1.28
CA GLN A 87 6.96 3.78 -2.50
C GLN A 87 7.92 3.16 -3.51
N GLN A 88 9.04 2.61 -3.07
CA GLN A 88 9.97 1.89 -3.94
C GLN A 88 9.29 0.68 -4.60
N CYS A 89 8.52 -0.07 -3.83
CA CYS A 89 7.79 -1.23 -4.34
C CYS A 89 6.69 -0.82 -5.32
N PHE A 90 5.93 0.23 -5.03
CA PHE A 90 4.93 0.76 -5.96
C PHE A 90 5.57 1.29 -7.25
N THR A 91 6.75 1.91 -7.16
CA THR A 91 7.54 2.31 -8.34
C THR A 91 7.89 1.10 -9.19
N LYS A 92 8.36 0.03 -8.55
CA LYS A 92 8.67 -1.23 -9.24
C LYS A 92 7.43 -1.81 -9.92
N ALA A 93 6.31 -1.87 -9.22
CA ALA A 93 5.05 -2.34 -9.78
C ALA A 93 4.64 -1.55 -11.02
N PHE A 94 4.68 -0.22 -10.93
CA PHE A 94 4.32 0.66 -12.04
C PHE A 94 5.16 0.37 -13.28
N PHE A 95 6.48 0.31 -13.15
CA PHE A 95 7.37 0.08 -14.27
C PHE A 95 7.26 -1.33 -14.86
N GLU A 96 7.09 -2.35 -14.01
CA GLU A 96 6.91 -3.72 -14.49
C GLU A 96 5.59 -3.89 -15.26
N LEU A 97 4.50 -3.27 -14.77
CA LEU A 97 3.20 -3.28 -15.45
C LEU A 97 3.28 -2.51 -16.78
N GLU A 98 3.96 -1.37 -16.80
CA GLU A 98 4.14 -0.57 -18.01
C GLU A 98 4.83 -1.37 -19.12
N LYS A 99 5.85 -2.16 -18.79
CA LYS A 99 6.53 -3.05 -19.74
C LYS A 99 5.58 -4.09 -20.38
N LYS A 100 4.50 -4.43 -19.70
CA LYS A 100 3.47 -5.37 -20.16
C LYS A 100 2.24 -4.68 -20.75
N ASN A 101 2.28 -3.36 -20.93
CA ASN A 101 1.15 -2.54 -21.38
C ASN A 101 -0.09 -2.66 -20.47
N ILE A 102 0.13 -2.79 -19.17
CA ILE A 102 -0.91 -2.78 -18.14
C ILE A 102 -0.90 -1.42 -17.46
N ASP A 103 -2.02 -0.72 -17.51
CA ASP A 103 -2.16 0.60 -16.91
C ASP A 103 -2.47 0.49 -15.42
N LEU A 104 -1.75 1.25 -14.62
CA LEU A 104 -1.94 1.35 -13.17
C LEU A 104 -2.18 2.81 -12.79
N PHE A 105 -3.29 3.07 -12.12
CA PHE A 105 -3.71 4.42 -11.72
C PHE A 105 -3.99 4.49 -10.22
N ASN A 106 -3.75 5.67 -9.65
CA ASN A 106 -4.09 6.00 -8.26
C ASN A 106 -5.33 6.89 -8.25
N ALA A 107 -6.45 6.33 -7.80
CA ALA A 107 -7.73 7.03 -7.68
C ALA A 107 -7.99 7.53 -6.23
N GLY A 108 -7.00 7.49 -5.37
CA GLY A 108 -7.09 8.06 -4.01
C GLY A 108 -7.13 9.58 -4.03
N ILE A 109 -7.99 10.18 -3.19
CA ILE A 109 -8.19 11.64 -3.16
C ILE A 109 -6.97 12.34 -2.58
N ASP A 110 -6.57 11.98 -1.35
CA ASP A 110 -5.49 12.64 -0.60
C ASP A 110 -4.24 11.75 -0.47
N SER A 111 -3.97 10.95 -1.46
CA SER A 111 -2.86 9.99 -1.43
C SER A 111 -1.50 10.67 -1.56
N LYS A 112 -0.55 10.25 -0.72
CA LYS A 112 0.88 10.61 -0.83
C LYS A 112 1.64 9.71 -1.80
N LEU A 113 0.99 8.74 -2.42
CA LEU A 113 1.58 7.89 -3.44
C LEU A 113 1.68 8.67 -4.76
N LYS A 114 2.85 9.23 -5.03
CA LYS A 114 3.08 10.16 -6.17
C LYS A 114 3.61 9.49 -7.42
N VAL A 115 4.20 8.30 -7.29
CA VAL A 115 4.83 7.59 -8.41
C VAL A 115 3.82 7.04 -9.40
N ILE A 116 2.60 6.72 -8.96
CA ILE A 116 1.53 6.19 -9.79
C ILE A 116 0.64 7.35 -10.26
N PRO A 117 0.34 7.45 -11.57
CA PRO A 117 -0.50 8.54 -12.09
C PRO A 117 -1.85 8.63 -11.39
N LYS A 118 -2.23 9.84 -11.01
CA LYS A 118 -3.53 10.10 -10.39
C LYS A 118 -4.63 10.22 -11.44
N VAL A 119 -5.79 9.67 -11.11
CA VAL A 119 -7.02 9.81 -11.91
C VAL A 119 -8.20 10.09 -11.00
N SER A 120 -9.24 10.75 -11.54
CA SER A 120 -10.53 10.85 -10.88
C SER A 120 -11.42 9.71 -11.35
N LEU A 121 -12.28 9.20 -10.46
CA LEU A 121 -13.32 8.23 -10.81
C LEU A 121 -14.62 8.91 -11.24
N ASP A 122 -14.69 10.24 -11.20
CA ASP A 122 -15.85 11.03 -11.60
C ASP A 122 -15.95 11.19 -13.13
#